data_2ff88348696cbe8997a4988674e87cc1
#
_entry.id   2ff88348696cbe8997a4988674e87cc1
#
_cell.length_a   1.000
_cell.length_b   1.000
_cell.length_c   1.000
_cell.angle_alpha   90.00
_cell.angle_beta   90.00
_cell.angle_gamma   90.00
#
_symmetry.space_group_name_H-M   'P 1'
#
loop_
_entity.id
_entity.type
_entity.pdbx_description
1 polymer ?
#
loop_
_entity_poly.entity_id
_entity_poly.type
_entity_poly.pdbx_seq_one_letter_code
_entity_poly.pdbx_strand_id
1 'polypeptide(L)'
;MKKITLILCATILCSVASAQYRPDVLGAKFEQLTIDQPDGKDGEKIVTTLVRHTPLEEVSRAVLYVHGYNDYFFQEEMAAKFIEQGWQFYAVDLHRYGRSMREWHTPFAVSNIEEYFEDIDAAIDQMEAEGMEQIILMGHSTGGLTTPLYCHANRKALRVDALILNSPFFDMNLSSGFAESVGSPFVSFMGSIFKNWAVQKGKETPGGYGRSISDKYDGEWPFDTQFKRVESLPITAEWFRAIHRAHRKLQKGLDIPCPILVLYSDKTISGEYDKELYMSGDAVLDVKDIAKYAAGIGSNVTQIEVAGGIHDLVLSRPEVRYPLYDQIFEWLEF
;
A
#
# COMPACT_ATOMS: atom_id res chain seq x y z
N MET A 1 -42.04 17.89 -57.92
CA MET A 1 -40.81 18.39 -57.27
C MET A 1 -40.73 17.70 -55.90
N LYS A 2 -39.87 16.67 -55.77
CA LYS A 2 -39.64 15.96 -54.52
C LYS A 2 -38.49 16.65 -53.75
N LYS A 3 -38.76 17.15 -52.57
CA LYS A 3 -37.75 17.72 -51.66
C LYS A 3 -36.99 16.57 -51.01
N ILE A 4 -35.66 16.48 -51.26
CA ILE A 4 -34.75 15.57 -50.57
C ILE A 4 -34.25 16.32 -49.33
N THR A 5 -34.65 15.84 -48.14
CA THR A 5 -34.12 16.34 -46.88
C THR A 5 -32.85 15.56 -46.54
N LEU A 6 -31.71 16.25 -46.61
CA LEU A 6 -30.40 15.71 -46.24
C LEU A 6 -30.29 15.74 -44.71
N ILE A 7 -30.32 14.59 -44.07
CA ILE A 7 -30.04 14.48 -42.61
C ILE A 7 -28.52 14.36 -42.45
N LEU A 8 -27.91 15.43 -41.93
CA LEU A 8 -26.51 15.45 -41.59
C LEU A 8 -26.34 14.78 -40.19
N CYS A 9 -25.92 13.51 -40.18
CA CYS A 9 -25.48 12.86 -38.93
C CYS A 9 -24.10 13.43 -38.54
N ALA A 10 -24.08 14.33 -37.57
CA ALA A 10 -22.85 14.73 -36.91
C ALA A 10 -22.40 13.61 -35.94
N THR A 11 -21.45 12.82 -36.35
CA THR A 11 -20.72 11.91 -35.43
C THR A 11 -19.86 12.78 -34.51
N ILE A 12 -20.30 12.95 -33.28
CA ILE A 12 -19.46 13.50 -32.21
C ILE A 12 -18.42 12.43 -31.89
N LEU A 13 -17.22 12.59 -32.43
CA LEU A 13 -16.04 11.89 -31.91
C LEU A 13 -15.75 12.48 -30.52
N CYS A 14 -16.25 11.84 -29.47
CA CYS A 14 -15.67 11.99 -28.16
C CYS A 14 -14.23 11.42 -28.23
N SER A 15 -13.23 12.28 -28.39
CA SER A 15 -11.85 11.92 -28.10
C SER A 15 -11.77 11.68 -26.59
N VAL A 16 -11.90 10.43 -26.17
CA VAL A 16 -11.42 10.02 -24.86
C VAL A 16 -9.91 10.29 -24.89
N ALA A 17 -9.48 11.33 -24.18
CA ALA A 17 -8.06 11.52 -23.95
C ALA A 17 -7.57 10.27 -23.20
N SER A 18 -6.92 9.36 -23.91
CA SER A 18 -6.27 8.21 -23.30
C SER A 18 -5.27 8.76 -22.30
N ALA A 19 -5.43 8.43 -21.03
CA ALA A 19 -4.45 8.77 -20.03
C ALA A 19 -3.08 8.24 -20.48
N GLN A 20 -2.08 9.10 -20.51
CA GLN A 20 -0.77 8.77 -21.08
C GLN A 20 0.27 8.72 -19.96
N TYR A 21 1.11 7.69 -19.99
CA TYR A 21 2.28 7.61 -19.12
C TYR A 21 3.23 8.79 -19.35
N ARG A 22 3.81 9.27 -18.27
CA ARG A 22 4.82 10.32 -18.25
C ARG A 22 5.99 9.88 -17.38
N PRO A 23 7.21 10.45 -17.57
CA PRO A 23 8.34 10.13 -16.72
C PRO A 23 8.01 10.30 -15.24
N ASP A 24 8.49 9.38 -14.41
CA ASP A 24 8.32 9.44 -12.96
C ASP A 24 9.48 10.17 -12.27
N VAL A 25 9.27 10.60 -11.03
CA VAL A 25 10.29 11.26 -10.17
C VAL A 25 11.47 10.34 -9.83
N LEU A 26 11.28 9.00 -9.91
CA LEU A 26 12.32 7.99 -9.71
C LEU A 26 13.29 7.85 -10.90
N GLY A 27 13.07 8.62 -11.97
CA GLY A 27 13.99 8.68 -13.10
C GLY A 27 13.58 7.81 -14.30
N ALA A 28 14.50 7.64 -15.25
CA ALA A 28 14.21 7.15 -16.59
C ALA A 28 13.71 5.70 -16.68
N LYS A 29 13.84 4.92 -15.61
CA LYS A 29 13.34 3.54 -15.56
C LYS A 29 11.87 3.44 -15.15
N PHE A 30 11.27 4.54 -14.72
CA PHE A 30 9.90 4.54 -14.20
C PHE A 30 9.03 5.55 -14.92
N GLU A 31 7.79 5.17 -15.11
CA GLU A 31 6.74 5.99 -15.70
C GLU A 31 5.54 6.01 -14.76
N GLN A 32 4.79 7.10 -14.77
CA GLN A 32 3.57 7.23 -13.97
C GLN A 32 2.36 7.58 -14.83
N LEU A 33 1.22 7.02 -14.46
CA LEU A 33 -0.08 7.27 -15.04
C LEU A 33 -1.03 7.78 -13.96
N THR A 34 -1.61 8.96 -14.17
CA THR A 34 -2.68 9.46 -13.30
C THR A 34 -4.02 8.97 -13.82
N ILE A 35 -4.79 8.29 -12.97
CA ILE A 35 -6.11 7.75 -13.27
C ILE A 35 -7.13 8.53 -12.46
N ASP A 36 -8.11 9.13 -13.14
CA ASP A 36 -9.22 9.80 -12.47
C ASP A 36 -10.11 8.78 -11.77
N GLN A 37 -10.48 9.06 -10.54
CA GLN A 37 -11.40 8.25 -9.72
C GLN A 37 -12.76 8.97 -9.59
N PRO A 38 -13.81 8.27 -9.17
CA PRO A 38 -15.05 8.92 -8.77
C PRO A 38 -14.79 10.01 -7.73
N ASP A 39 -15.54 11.10 -7.82
CA ASP A 39 -15.41 12.21 -6.88
C ASP A 39 -15.63 11.72 -5.44
N GLY A 40 -14.84 12.23 -4.52
CA GLY A 40 -15.02 11.97 -3.09
C GLY A 40 -16.39 12.45 -2.58
N LYS A 41 -16.73 12.06 -1.35
CA LYS A 41 -18.06 12.34 -0.75
C LYS A 41 -18.45 13.81 -0.72
N ASP A 42 -17.47 14.70 -0.69
CA ASP A 42 -17.67 16.15 -0.66
C ASP A 42 -17.50 16.80 -2.06
N GLY A 43 -17.52 16.00 -3.14
CA GLY A 43 -17.29 16.44 -4.52
C GLY A 43 -15.81 16.75 -4.81
N GLU A 44 -14.92 16.31 -3.95
CA GLU A 44 -13.47 16.44 -4.09
C GLU A 44 -12.96 15.54 -5.23
N LYS A 45 -12.16 16.10 -6.12
CA LYS A 45 -11.53 15.34 -7.19
C LYS A 45 -10.48 14.39 -6.64
N ILE A 46 -10.69 13.11 -6.87
CA ILE A 46 -9.82 12.01 -6.44
C ILE A 46 -9.06 11.47 -7.65
N VAL A 47 -7.81 11.14 -7.45
CA VAL A 47 -6.98 10.46 -8.44
C VAL A 47 -6.15 9.38 -7.79
N THR A 48 -5.83 8.37 -8.58
CA THR A 48 -4.88 7.31 -8.29
C THR A 48 -3.68 7.46 -9.22
N THR A 49 -2.47 7.22 -8.75
CA THR A 49 -1.30 7.21 -9.61
C THR A 49 -0.71 5.80 -9.67
N LEU A 50 -0.73 5.23 -10.86
CA LEU A 50 -0.04 3.98 -11.16
C LEU A 50 1.39 4.31 -11.62
N VAL A 51 2.38 3.73 -10.96
CA VAL A 51 3.78 3.78 -11.35
C VAL A 51 4.17 2.43 -11.92
N ARG A 52 4.90 2.41 -13.04
CA ARG A 52 5.45 1.16 -13.57
C ARG A 52 6.93 1.31 -13.89
N HIS A 53 7.67 0.22 -13.78
CA HIS A 53 8.98 0.12 -14.43
C HIS A 53 8.79 0.11 -15.95
N THR A 54 9.73 0.66 -16.72
CA THR A 54 9.72 0.57 -18.19
C THR A 54 9.31 -0.84 -18.63
N PRO A 55 8.33 -0.97 -19.56
CA PRO A 55 7.77 -2.28 -19.90
C PRO A 55 8.81 -3.28 -20.38
N LEU A 56 8.69 -4.52 -19.92
CA LEU A 56 9.41 -5.67 -20.45
C LEU A 56 8.73 -6.15 -21.72
N GLU A 57 9.51 -6.61 -22.69
CA GLU A 57 8.97 -7.24 -23.89
C GLU A 57 8.48 -8.67 -23.58
N GLU A 58 7.36 -9.06 -24.18
CA GLU A 58 6.80 -10.43 -24.11
C GLU A 58 6.56 -10.99 -22.69
N VAL A 59 6.21 -10.13 -21.73
CA VAL A 59 5.88 -10.53 -20.35
C VAL A 59 4.40 -10.27 -20.06
N SER A 60 3.69 -11.29 -19.58
CA SER A 60 2.28 -11.19 -19.15
C SER A 60 2.07 -11.43 -17.64
N ARG A 61 3.16 -11.51 -16.87
CA ARG A 61 3.12 -11.66 -15.42
C ARG A 61 3.62 -10.40 -14.72
N ALA A 62 2.91 -9.97 -13.69
CA ALA A 62 3.21 -8.72 -13.04
C ALA A 62 3.00 -8.77 -11.52
N VAL A 63 3.67 -7.87 -10.81
CA VAL A 63 3.40 -7.56 -9.40
C VAL A 63 2.85 -6.14 -9.29
N LEU A 64 1.79 -5.97 -8.48
CA LEU A 64 1.25 -4.68 -8.07
C LEU A 64 1.58 -4.44 -6.60
N TYR A 65 2.38 -3.44 -6.31
CA TYR A 65 2.75 -3.05 -4.95
C TYR A 65 1.83 -1.97 -4.41
N VAL A 66 1.38 -2.14 -3.15
CA VAL A 66 0.54 -1.20 -2.40
C VAL A 66 1.27 -0.80 -1.12
N HIS A 67 1.60 0.48 -1.02
CA HIS A 67 2.39 1.07 0.08
C HIS A 67 1.63 1.17 1.42
N GLY A 68 2.34 1.57 2.48
CA GLY A 68 1.81 1.80 3.83
C GLY A 68 1.32 3.23 4.11
N TYR A 69 1.04 3.50 5.40
CA TYR A 69 0.69 4.85 5.88
C TYR A 69 1.90 5.78 5.84
N ASN A 70 1.67 7.06 5.51
CA ASN A 70 2.74 8.05 5.34
C ASN A 70 3.84 7.54 4.41
N ASP A 71 3.43 6.98 3.27
CA ASP A 71 4.30 6.29 2.34
C ASP A 71 3.90 6.53 0.88
N TYR A 72 4.72 6.09 -0.04
CA TYR A 72 4.51 6.06 -1.47
C TYR A 72 5.50 5.04 -2.06
N PHE A 73 5.39 4.70 -3.34
CA PHE A 73 6.39 3.83 -3.95
C PHE A 73 7.71 4.57 -4.23
N PHE A 74 8.81 4.08 -3.61
CA PHE A 74 10.19 4.54 -3.85
C PHE A 74 11.22 3.39 -3.82
N GLN A 75 10.81 2.17 -3.61
CA GLN A 75 11.65 0.98 -3.45
C GLN A 75 12.15 0.49 -4.82
N GLU A 76 13.01 1.28 -5.48
CA GLU A 76 13.53 1.00 -6.83
C GLU A 76 14.28 -0.35 -6.90
N GLU A 77 15.04 -0.71 -5.85
CA GLU A 77 15.75 -1.99 -5.78
C GLU A 77 14.77 -3.16 -5.80
N MET A 78 13.67 -3.08 -5.05
CA MET A 78 12.62 -4.10 -5.07
C MET A 78 12.05 -4.28 -6.48
N ALA A 79 11.71 -3.19 -7.15
CA ALA A 79 11.22 -3.24 -8.52
C ALA A 79 12.24 -3.91 -9.45
N ALA A 80 13.52 -3.52 -9.35
CA ALA A 80 14.59 -4.12 -10.16
C ALA A 80 14.70 -5.64 -9.93
N LYS A 81 14.54 -6.11 -8.68
CA LYS A 81 14.58 -7.54 -8.35
C LYS A 81 13.43 -8.32 -9.02
N PHE A 82 12.21 -7.79 -9.03
CA PHE A 82 11.11 -8.41 -9.76
C PHE A 82 11.35 -8.42 -11.28
N ILE A 83 11.88 -7.33 -11.84
CA ILE A 83 12.25 -7.24 -13.26
C ILE A 83 13.33 -8.27 -13.64
N GLU A 84 14.38 -8.45 -12.80
CA GLU A 84 15.42 -9.46 -12.99
C GLU A 84 14.85 -10.88 -13.07
N GLN A 85 13.75 -11.14 -12.40
CA GLN A 85 13.02 -12.42 -12.42
C GLN A 85 11.93 -12.51 -13.49
N GLY A 86 11.84 -11.52 -14.39
CA GLY A 86 10.88 -11.50 -15.49
C GLY A 86 9.44 -11.22 -15.07
N TRP A 87 9.25 -10.47 -13.99
CA TRP A 87 7.96 -9.92 -13.59
C TRP A 87 7.89 -8.43 -13.94
N GLN A 88 6.86 -8.00 -14.66
CA GLN A 88 6.61 -6.59 -14.83
C GLN A 88 6.23 -5.98 -13.48
N PHE A 89 6.85 -4.84 -13.13
CA PHE A 89 6.61 -4.20 -11.85
C PHE A 89 5.69 -2.99 -11.99
N TYR A 90 4.66 -2.97 -11.14
CA TYR A 90 3.76 -1.86 -10.94
C TYR A 90 3.65 -1.53 -9.46
N ALA A 91 3.38 -0.26 -9.16
CA ALA A 91 3.02 0.22 -7.84
C ALA A 91 1.89 1.24 -7.93
N VAL A 92 1.00 1.25 -6.96
CA VAL A 92 -0.06 2.24 -6.87
C VAL A 92 0.17 3.15 -5.68
N ASP A 93 0.29 4.47 -5.95
CA ASP A 93 0.14 5.47 -4.90
C ASP A 93 -1.37 5.68 -4.70
N LEU A 94 -1.89 5.23 -3.55
CA LEU A 94 -3.30 5.33 -3.20
C LEU A 94 -3.75 6.80 -3.18
N HIS A 95 -5.03 7.04 -3.37
CA HIS A 95 -5.54 8.40 -3.31
C HIS A 95 -5.19 9.09 -1.98
N ARG A 96 -4.86 10.38 -2.04
CA ARG A 96 -4.37 11.22 -0.91
C ARG A 96 -3.01 10.78 -0.35
N TYR A 97 -2.22 10.04 -1.14
CA TYR A 97 -0.83 9.67 -0.84
C TYR A 97 0.10 10.04 -2.00
N GLY A 98 1.36 10.21 -1.72
CA GLY A 98 2.44 10.32 -2.70
C GLY A 98 2.08 11.17 -3.91
N ARG A 99 2.20 10.58 -5.09
CA ARG A 99 1.89 11.22 -6.39
C ARG A 99 0.40 11.50 -6.61
N SER A 100 -0.48 10.83 -5.85
CA SER A 100 -1.93 11.00 -5.90
C SER A 100 -2.42 12.15 -5.01
N MET A 101 -1.55 12.73 -4.17
CA MET A 101 -1.87 13.88 -3.33
C MET A 101 -2.17 15.12 -4.18
N ARG A 102 -3.14 15.91 -3.76
CA ARG A 102 -3.47 17.23 -4.32
C ARG A 102 -3.52 18.27 -3.21
N GLU A 103 -3.33 19.55 -3.56
CA GLU A 103 -3.30 20.66 -2.59
C GLU A 103 -4.58 20.79 -1.74
N TRP A 104 -5.73 20.41 -2.30
CA TRP A 104 -7.02 20.43 -1.61
C TRP A 104 -7.29 19.18 -0.76
N HIS A 105 -6.44 18.15 -0.85
CA HIS A 105 -6.63 16.94 -0.08
C HIS A 105 -6.23 17.11 1.39
N THR A 106 -7.00 16.53 2.30
CA THR A 106 -6.51 16.22 3.65
C THR A 106 -5.63 14.97 3.53
N PRO A 107 -4.33 15.07 3.87
CA PRO A 107 -3.42 13.94 3.74
C PRO A 107 -3.92 12.69 4.47
N PHE A 108 -3.86 11.55 3.79
CA PHE A 108 -4.19 10.21 4.31
C PHE A 108 -5.62 10.03 4.82
N ALA A 109 -6.50 11.02 4.63
CA ALA A 109 -7.88 10.94 5.08
C ALA A 109 -8.62 9.78 4.39
N VAL A 110 -9.21 8.91 5.20
CA VAL A 110 -10.01 7.78 4.77
C VAL A 110 -11.06 7.48 5.83
N SER A 111 -12.31 7.30 5.44
CA SER A 111 -13.40 6.99 6.37
C SER A 111 -13.72 5.49 6.45
N ASN A 112 -13.32 4.73 5.43
CA ASN A 112 -13.39 3.28 5.32
C ASN A 112 -12.23 2.80 4.44
N ILE A 113 -11.47 1.80 4.88
CA ILE A 113 -10.33 1.26 4.13
C ILE A 113 -10.74 0.71 2.74
N GLU A 114 -12.01 0.34 2.58
CA GLU A 114 -12.56 -0.13 1.31
C GLU A 114 -12.58 0.97 0.22
N GLU A 115 -12.39 2.24 0.58
CA GLU A 115 -12.22 3.33 -0.39
C GLU A 115 -10.95 3.12 -1.26
N TYR A 116 -9.91 2.48 -0.73
CA TYR A 116 -8.70 2.13 -1.47
C TYR A 116 -8.87 0.97 -2.46
N PHE A 117 -10.00 0.26 -2.42
CA PHE A 117 -10.25 -0.83 -3.37
C PHE A 117 -10.41 -0.31 -4.79
N GLU A 118 -10.98 0.90 -4.94
CA GLU A 118 -11.12 1.56 -6.25
C GLU A 118 -9.75 1.88 -6.86
N ASP A 119 -8.75 2.24 -6.04
CA ASP A 119 -7.37 2.47 -6.49
C ASP A 119 -6.73 1.17 -7.01
N ILE A 120 -6.94 0.06 -6.28
CA ILE A 120 -6.42 -1.26 -6.66
C ILE A 120 -7.11 -1.76 -7.92
N ASP A 121 -8.45 -1.61 -8.03
CA ASP A 121 -9.20 -2.00 -9.23
C ASP A 121 -8.72 -1.21 -10.45
N ALA A 122 -8.57 0.11 -10.34
CA ALA A 122 -8.09 0.95 -11.43
C ALA A 122 -6.67 0.58 -11.88
N ALA A 123 -5.80 0.20 -10.94
CA ALA A 123 -4.45 -0.28 -11.24
C ALA A 123 -4.50 -1.62 -11.99
N ILE A 124 -5.30 -2.58 -11.52
CA ILE A 124 -5.45 -3.90 -12.14
C ILE A 124 -6.10 -3.76 -13.54
N ASP A 125 -7.13 -2.93 -13.69
CA ASP A 125 -7.77 -2.66 -14.99
C ASP A 125 -6.75 -2.17 -16.02
N GLN A 126 -5.85 -1.26 -15.61
CA GLN A 126 -4.78 -0.77 -16.48
C GLN A 126 -3.75 -1.86 -16.80
N MET A 127 -3.35 -2.67 -15.82
CA MET A 127 -2.42 -3.78 -16.03
C MET A 127 -2.97 -4.82 -17.00
N GLU A 128 -4.26 -5.21 -16.85
CA GLU A 128 -4.94 -6.12 -17.77
C GLU A 128 -5.04 -5.52 -19.19
N ALA A 129 -5.33 -4.21 -19.30
CA ALA A 129 -5.33 -3.50 -20.58
C ALA A 129 -3.94 -3.47 -21.25
N GLU A 130 -2.87 -3.57 -20.48
CA GLU A 130 -1.49 -3.68 -20.95
C GLU A 130 -1.05 -5.14 -21.21
N GLY A 131 -1.95 -6.12 -21.05
CA GLY A 131 -1.71 -7.53 -21.38
C GLY A 131 -1.17 -8.35 -20.22
N MET A 132 -1.29 -7.87 -18.96
CA MET A 132 -0.92 -8.68 -17.81
C MET A 132 -2.04 -9.70 -17.52
N GLU A 133 -1.66 -10.98 -17.50
CA GLU A 133 -2.57 -12.12 -17.31
C GLU A 133 -2.39 -12.78 -15.94
N GLN A 134 -1.20 -12.68 -15.35
CA GLN A 134 -0.90 -13.19 -14.01
C GLN A 134 -0.50 -12.02 -13.12
N ILE A 135 -1.26 -11.78 -12.05
CA ILE A 135 -1.06 -10.62 -11.17
C ILE A 135 -0.82 -11.08 -9.73
N ILE A 136 0.36 -10.73 -9.22
CA ILE A 136 0.68 -10.83 -7.79
C ILE A 136 0.37 -9.50 -7.12
N LEU A 137 -0.43 -9.51 -6.06
CA LEU A 137 -0.68 -8.32 -5.26
C LEU A 137 0.25 -8.32 -4.06
N MET A 138 1.02 -7.24 -3.87
CA MET A 138 1.95 -7.11 -2.74
C MET A 138 1.56 -5.90 -1.90
N GLY A 139 1.37 -6.09 -0.59
CA GLY A 139 1.01 -5.02 0.34
C GLY A 139 2.00 -4.86 1.48
N HIS A 140 2.41 -3.61 1.77
CA HIS A 140 3.24 -3.28 2.91
C HIS A 140 2.46 -2.56 4.01
N SER A 141 2.64 -2.94 5.26
CA SER A 141 2.09 -2.24 6.44
C SER A 141 0.56 -2.03 6.32
N THR A 142 0.05 -0.79 6.21
CA THR A 142 -1.37 -0.50 5.96
C THR A 142 -1.83 -1.03 4.60
N GLY A 143 -0.97 -1.05 3.58
CA GLY A 143 -1.23 -1.76 2.32
C GLY A 143 -1.40 -3.26 2.55
N GLY A 144 -0.62 -3.83 3.49
CA GLY A 144 -0.77 -5.22 3.94
C GLY A 144 -2.03 -5.50 4.77
N LEU A 145 -2.76 -4.47 5.23
CA LEU A 145 -4.11 -4.59 5.76
C LEU A 145 -5.16 -4.44 4.65
N THR A 146 -4.92 -3.53 3.70
CA THR A 146 -5.84 -3.23 2.60
C THR A 146 -5.96 -4.39 1.62
N THR A 147 -4.84 -4.96 1.18
CA THR A 147 -4.79 -5.99 0.13
C THR A 147 -5.47 -7.30 0.51
N PRO A 148 -5.31 -7.87 1.72
CA PRO A 148 -6.07 -9.08 2.09
C PRO A 148 -7.57 -8.82 2.23
N LEU A 149 -7.98 -7.63 2.69
CA LEU A 149 -9.38 -7.24 2.73
C LEU A 149 -9.98 -7.07 1.33
N TYR A 150 -9.22 -6.52 0.39
CA TYR A 150 -9.56 -6.46 -1.03
C TYR A 150 -9.75 -7.86 -1.62
N CYS A 151 -8.78 -8.76 -1.45
CA CYS A 151 -8.88 -10.13 -1.93
C CYS A 151 -10.09 -10.87 -1.34
N HIS A 152 -10.34 -10.72 -0.04
CA HIS A 152 -11.50 -11.32 0.60
C HIS A 152 -12.84 -10.76 0.09
N ALA A 153 -12.94 -9.44 -0.13
CA ALA A 153 -14.14 -8.81 -0.67
C ALA A 153 -14.46 -9.33 -2.09
N ASN A 154 -13.43 -9.49 -2.91
CA ASN A 154 -13.52 -9.92 -4.30
C ASN A 154 -13.36 -11.44 -4.52
N ARG A 155 -13.33 -12.27 -3.47
CA ARG A 155 -12.98 -13.70 -3.53
C ARG A 155 -13.76 -14.57 -4.52
N LYS A 156 -14.94 -14.12 -4.94
CA LYS A 156 -15.77 -14.86 -5.93
C LYS A 156 -15.36 -14.60 -7.38
N ALA A 157 -14.64 -13.51 -7.63
CA ALA A 157 -14.15 -13.09 -8.93
C ALA A 157 -12.79 -12.40 -8.76
N LEU A 158 -11.89 -13.04 -8.02
CA LEU A 158 -10.59 -12.50 -7.72
C LEU A 158 -9.71 -12.48 -8.97
N ARG A 159 -9.12 -11.34 -9.26
CA ARG A 159 -8.20 -11.11 -10.39
C ARG A 159 -6.72 -11.15 -9.96
N VAL A 160 -6.45 -11.70 -8.78
CA VAL A 160 -5.12 -11.80 -8.17
C VAL A 160 -4.79 -13.27 -8.00
N ASP A 161 -3.63 -13.69 -8.50
CA ASP A 161 -3.18 -15.08 -8.48
C ASP A 161 -2.47 -15.45 -7.17
N ALA A 162 -1.79 -14.48 -6.54
CA ALA A 162 -1.19 -14.67 -5.23
C ALA A 162 -1.07 -13.32 -4.47
N LEU A 163 -0.95 -13.41 -3.15
CA LEU A 163 -0.83 -12.26 -2.26
C LEU A 163 0.47 -12.33 -1.46
N ILE A 164 1.28 -11.27 -1.51
CA ILE A 164 2.48 -11.10 -0.68
C ILE A 164 2.24 -9.96 0.32
N LEU A 165 2.50 -10.22 1.59
CA LEU A 165 2.32 -9.28 2.68
C LEU A 165 3.66 -9.03 3.38
N ASN A 166 4.16 -7.80 3.28
CA ASN A 166 5.37 -7.33 3.90
C ASN A 166 5.02 -6.55 5.18
N SER A 167 5.30 -7.13 6.33
CA SER A 167 4.99 -6.57 7.66
C SER A 167 3.57 -6.01 7.75
N PRO A 168 2.53 -6.83 7.50
CA PRO A 168 1.16 -6.35 7.40
C PRO A 168 0.61 -5.82 8.72
N PHE A 169 -0.14 -4.72 8.66
CA PHE A 169 -0.72 -4.04 9.82
C PHE A 169 -1.99 -4.74 10.30
N PHE A 170 -1.86 -5.85 11.03
CA PHE A 170 -3.00 -6.67 11.46
C PHE A 170 -3.57 -6.32 12.83
N ASP A 171 -2.84 -5.55 13.63
CA ASP A 171 -3.32 -4.98 14.88
C ASP A 171 -2.56 -3.69 15.21
N MET A 172 -3.16 -2.85 16.05
CA MET A 172 -2.51 -1.64 16.49
C MET A 172 -1.56 -1.94 17.65
N ASN A 173 -0.29 -1.58 17.48
CA ASN A 173 0.69 -1.63 18.56
C ASN A 173 0.45 -0.45 19.55
N LEU A 174 -0.63 -0.55 20.32
CA LEU A 174 -1.06 0.47 21.27
C LEU A 174 -0.60 0.13 22.69
N SER A 175 -0.08 1.13 23.41
CA SER A 175 0.06 0.96 24.87
C SER A 175 -1.31 0.70 25.52
N SER A 176 -1.35 -0.14 26.57
CA SER A 176 -2.58 -0.54 27.24
C SER A 176 -3.48 0.64 27.65
N GLY A 177 -2.90 1.75 28.11
CA GLY A 177 -3.68 2.94 28.51
C GLY A 177 -4.28 3.69 27.34
N PHE A 178 -3.65 3.65 26.16
CA PHE A 178 -4.21 4.27 24.94
C PHE A 178 -5.29 3.38 24.33
N ALA A 179 -5.09 2.06 24.33
CA ALA A 179 -6.08 1.09 23.88
C ALA A 179 -7.41 1.19 24.65
N GLU A 180 -7.36 1.39 25.98
CA GLU A 180 -8.56 1.60 26.81
C GLU A 180 -9.28 2.92 26.47
N SER A 181 -8.53 4.00 26.22
CA SER A 181 -9.14 5.31 25.92
C SER A 181 -9.75 5.38 24.52
N VAL A 182 -9.13 4.74 23.53
CA VAL A 182 -9.52 4.83 22.11
C VAL A 182 -10.50 3.73 21.71
N GLY A 183 -10.47 2.57 22.38
CA GLY A 183 -11.46 1.50 22.23
C GLY A 183 -12.85 1.84 22.77
N SER A 184 -13.00 3.05 23.39
CA SER A 184 -14.29 3.46 23.92
C SER A 184 -15.28 3.80 22.79
N PRO A 185 -16.56 3.45 22.93
CA PRO A 185 -17.62 3.88 22.02
C PRO A 185 -17.68 5.42 21.85
N PHE A 186 -17.19 6.15 22.83
CA PHE A 186 -17.13 7.61 22.83
C PHE A 186 -16.13 8.15 21.80
N VAL A 187 -14.91 7.59 21.69
CA VAL A 187 -13.91 8.02 20.69
C VAL A 187 -14.39 7.67 19.29
N SER A 188 -15.02 6.52 19.11
CA SER A 188 -15.63 6.14 17.84
C SER A 188 -16.76 7.07 17.44
N PHE A 189 -17.58 7.52 18.39
CA PHE A 189 -18.65 8.49 18.19
C PHE A 189 -18.09 9.90 17.89
N MET A 190 -17.13 10.35 18.69
CA MET A 190 -16.47 11.66 18.47
C MET A 190 -15.76 11.72 17.11
N GLY A 191 -15.09 10.65 16.68
CA GLY A 191 -14.47 10.54 15.35
C GLY A 191 -15.48 10.60 14.19
N SER A 192 -16.76 10.29 14.42
CA SER A 192 -17.80 10.44 13.41
C SER A 192 -18.24 11.91 13.20
N ILE A 193 -18.04 12.76 14.22
CA ILE A 193 -18.45 14.18 14.22
C ILE A 193 -17.24 15.08 13.92
N PHE A 194 -16.10 14.79 14.53
CA PHE A 194 -14.86 15.57 14.42
C PHE A 194 -13.77 14.78 13.65
N LYS A 195 -13.96 14.63 12.35
CA LYS A 195 -13.13 13.83 11.46
C LYS A 195 -11.62 14.14 11.58
N ASN A 196 -11.26 15.41 11.64
CA ASN A 196 -9.88 15.90 11.70
C ASN A 196 -9.31 16.00 13.11
N TRP A 197 -10.04 15.54 14.14
CA TRP A 197 -9.49 15.55 15.50
C TRP A 197 -8.31 14.58 15.61
N ALA A 198 -7.14 15.10 16.02
CA ALA A 198 -5.96 14.29 16.21
C ALA A 198 -6.09 13.47 17.51
N VAL A 199 -6.31 12.17 17.39
CA VAL A 199 -6.30 11.24 18.54
C VAL A 199 -4.89 10.97 19.03
N GLN A 200 -3.90 11.12 18.14
CA GLN A 200 -2.48 11.13 18.48
C GLN A 200 -1.83 12.33 17.80
N LYS A 201 -1.12 13.13 18.56
CA LYS A 201 -0.36 14.26 18.02
C LYS A 201 0.89 13.75 17.32
N GLY A 202 1.23 14.35 16.19
CA GLY A 202 2.51 14.17 15.55
C GLY A 202 3.66 14.71 16.43
N LYS A 203 4.87 14.32 16.10
CA LYS A 203 6.11 14.87 16.69
C LYS A 203 6.89 15.56 15.59
N GLU A 204 7.44 16.72 15.87
CA GLU A 204 8.31 17.45 14.92
C GLU A 204 9.71 16.79 14.77
N THR A 205 10.06 15.90 15.69
CA THR A 205 11.33 15.17 15.64
C THR A 205 11.18 13.89 14.85
N PRO A 206 12.21 13.47 14.09
CA PRO A 206 12.21 12.21 13.36
C PRO A 206 11.88 11.01 14.26
N GLY A 207 10.98 10.16 13.79
CA GLY A 207 10.68 8.88 14.43
C GLY A 207 11.85 7.90 14.30
N GLY A 208 11.98 6.95 15.23
CA GLY A 208 13.08 5.98 15.21
C GLY A 208 13.11 5.19 13.89
N TYR A 209 11.98 4.69 13.43
CA TYR A 209 11.87 4.01 12.13
C TYR A 209 12.26 4.92 10.95
N GLY A 210 11.75 6.16 10.90
CA GLY A 210 12.10 7.11 9.85
C GLY A 210 13.60 7.40 9.79
N ARG A 211 14.28 7.48 10.96
CA ARG A 211 15.72 7.64 11.04
C ARG A 211 16.49 6.42 10.54
N SER A 212 15.99 5.21 10.84
CA SER A 212 16.70 3.98 10.47
C SER A 212 16.67 3.70 8.96
N ILE A 213 15.74 4.30 8.21
CA ILE A 213 15.65 4.10 6.75
C ILE A 213 16.22 5.25 5.93
N SER A 214 16.11 6.52 6.38
CA SER A 214 16.48 7.68 5.59
C SER A 214 17.98 7.89 5.49
N ASP A 215 18.49 8.15 4.28
CA ASP A 215 19.87 8.55 3.98
C ASP A 215 20.27 9.91 4.59
N LYS A 216 19.29 10.71 4.99
CA LYS A 216 19.53 11.98 5.72
C LYS A 216 19.85 11.76 7.19
N TYR A 217 19.72 10.53 7.69
CA TYR A 217 19.99 10.13 9.07
C TYR A 217 20.88 8.87 9.12
N ASP A 218 20.38 7.79 9.69
CA ASP A 218 21.18 6.60 9.95
C ASP A 218 20.98 5.49 8.90
N GLY A 219 19.97 5.65 8.00
CA GLY A 219 19.62 4.71 6.95
C GLY A 219 20.37 4.93 5.63
N GLU A 220 19.98 4.23 4.59
CA GLU A 220 20.61 4.28 3.26
C GLU A 220 19.65 4.67 2.13
N TRP A 221 18.36 4.88 2.44
CA TRP A 221 17.34 5.05 1.41
C TRP A 221 17.02 6.53 1.14
N PRO A 222 17.26 7.00 -0.09
CA PRO A 222 16.78 8.31 -0.52
C PRO A 222 15.29 8.23 -0.83
N PHE A 223 14.51 9.16 -0.31
CA PHE A 223 13.10 9.33 -0.65
C PHE A 223 12.67 10.80 -0.52
N ASP A 224 11.61 11.16 -1.25
CA ASP A 224 11.06 12.50 -1.21
C ASP A 224 10.26 12.71 0.09
N THR A 225 10.76 13.64 0.92
CA THR A 225 10.12 13.95 2.20
C THR A 225 8.81 14.73 2.08
N GLN A 226 8.43 15.18 0.88
CA GLN A 226 7.08 15.70 0.62
C GLN A 226 6.05 14.56 0.54
N PHE A 227 6.45 13.38 0.07
CA PHE A 227 5.58 12.21 -0.07
C PHE A 227 5.63 11.27 1.14
N LYS A 228 6.81 11.13 1.78
CA LYS A 228 7.02 10.31 2.98
C LYS A 228 7.77 11.11 4.03
N ARG A 229 7.13 11.45 5.12
CA ARG A 229 7.75 12.24 6.18
C ARG A 229 8.52 11.36 7.14
N VAL A 230 9.68 11.86 7.59
CA VAL A 230 10.52 11.19 8.59
C VAL A 230 9.95 11.38 10.00
N GLU A 231 9.23 12.49 10.20
CA GLU A 231 8.56 12.81 11.44
C GLU A 231 7.29 11.98 11.63
N SER A 232 6.90 11.76 12.88
CA SER A 232 5.61 11.14 13.18
C SER A 232 4.47 12.11 12.89
N LEU A 233 3.53 11.67 12.03
CA LEU A 233 2.35 12.46 11.70
C LEU A 233 1.24 12.29 12.75
N PRO A 234 0.35 13.28 12.87
CA PRO A 234 -0.85 13.13 13.70
C PRO A 234 -1.77 12.06 13.11
N ILE A 235 -2.34 11.22 13.97
CA ILE A 235 -3.37 10.26 13.58
C ILE A 235 -4.74 10.90 13.82
N THR A 236 -5.54 11.03 12.76
CA THR A 236 -6.89 11.58 12.85
C THR A 236 -7.88 10.54 13.37
N ALA A 237 -8.95 10.98 14.01
CA ALA A 237 -10.00 10.11 14.50
C ALA A 237 -10.72 9.36 13.37
N GLU A 238 -10.84 9.97 12.18
CA GLU A 238 -11.42 9.34 11.01
C GLU A 238 -10.58 8.16 10.52
N TRP A 239 -9.28 8.38 10.31
CA TRP A 239 -8.34 7.33 9.90
C TRP A 239 -8.28 6.21 10.94
N PHE A 240 -8.13 6.57 12.22
CA PHE A 240 -8.10 5.59 13.30
C PHE A 240 -9.34 4.68 13.30
N ARG A 241 -10.53 5.27 13.14
CA ARG A 241 -11.79 4.53 13.08
C ARG A 241 -11.86 3.60 11.86
N ALA A 242 -11.40 4.06 10.69
CA ALA A 242 -11.36 3.25 9.48
C ALA A 242 -10.48 2.02 9.68
N ILE A 243 -9.26 2.23 10.18
CA ILE A 243 -8.29 1.16 10.46
C ILE A 243 -8.79 0.20 11.54
N HIS A 244 -9.32 0.71 12.66
CA HIS A 244 -9.86 -0.16 13.72
C HIS A 244 -10.99 -1.07 13.21
N ARG A 245 -11.86 -0.58 12.33
CA ARG A 245 -12.90 -1.41 11.70
C ARG A 245 -12.30 -2.46 10.78
N ALA A 246 -11.28 -2.10 10.01
CA ALA A 246 -10.55 -3.01 9.14
C ALA A 246 -9.88 -4.14 9.93
N HIS A 247 -9.17 -3.83 11.03
CA HIS A 247 -8.59 -4.80 11.93
C HIS A 247 -9.66 -5.77 12.46
N ARG A 248 -10.77 -5.25 12.97
CA ARG A 248 -11.86 -6.10 13.47
C ARG A 248 -12.47 -7.02 12.40
N LYS A 249 -12.46 -6.61 11.12
CA LYS A 249 -12.90 -7.46 10.03
C LYS A 249 -11.89 -8.56 9.76
N LEU A 250 -10.60 -8.21 9.65
CA LEU A 250 -9.50 -9.15 9.42
C LEU A 250 -9.38 -10.17 10.58
N GLN A 251 -9.42 -9.71 11.83
CA GLN A 251 -9.22 -10.53 13.03
C GLN A 251 -10.31 -11.57 13.26
N LYS A 252 -11.47 -11.47 12.58
CA LYS A 252 -12.51 -12.50 12.56
C LYS A 252 -12.20 -13.64 11.61
N GLY A 253 -11.12 -13.55 10.88
CA GLY A 253 -10.75 -14.44 9.79
C GLY A 253 -11.27 -13.99 8.44
N LEU A 254 -10.50 -14.29 7.40
CA LEU A 254 -10.83 -14.02 6.01
C LEU A 254 -10.90 -15.34 5.24
N ASP A 255 -11.46 -15.27 4.04
CA ASP A 255 -11.57 -16.38 3.11
C ASP A 255 -10.95 -15.92 1.78
N ILE A 256 -9.63 -15.96 1.71
CA ILE A 256 -8.85 -15.59 0.50
C ILE A 256 -8.50 -16.86 -0.24
N PRO A 257 -8.92 -17.00 -1.52
CA PRO A 257 -8.78 -18.25 -2.26
C PRO A 257 -7.38 -18.46 -2.89
N CYS A 258 -6.59 -17.40 -3.08
CA CYS A 258 -5.24 -17.52 -3.66
C CYS A 258 -4.19 -17.84 -2.58
N PRO A 259 -2.99 -18.35 -2.97
CA PRO A 259 -1.84 -18.48 -2.07
C PRO A 259 -1.43 -17.15 -1.44
N ILE A 260 -1.01 -17.19 -0.17
CA ILE A 260 -0.61 -16.00 0.60
C ILE A 260 0.76 -16.23 1.22
N LEU A 261 1.68 -15.30 0.98
CA LEU A 261 2.96 -15.22 1.67
C LEU A 261 2.93 -14.05 2.67
N VAL A 262 3.15 -14.33 3.94
CA VAL A 262 3.25 -13.32 5.00
C VAL A 262 4.67 -13.27 5.52
N LEU A 263 5.31 -12.12 5.36
CA LEU A 263 6.68 -11.84 5.74
C LEU A 263 6.68 -10.83 6.91
N TYR A 264 7.43 -11.09 7.96
CA TYR A 264 7.54 -10.18 9.11
C TYR A 264 8.88 -10.37 9.84
N SER A 265 9.28 -9.35 10.60
CA SER A 265 10.52 -9.40 11.39
C SER A 265 10.45 -10.45 12.50
N ASP A 266 11.61 -10.95 12.90
CA ASP A 266 11.76 -11.88 14.03
C ASP A 266 11.49 -11.22 15.39
N LYS A 267 11.49 -9.89 15.48
CA LYS A 267 11.29 -9.19 16.77
C LYS A 267 10.71 -7.79 16.62
N THR A 268 9.95 -7.40 17.64
CA THR A 268 9.47 -6.03 17.83
C THR A 268 10.51 -5.22 18.59
N ILE A 269 10.76 -3.99 18.10
CA ILE A 269 11.66 -3.01 18.73
C ILE A 269 10.85 -1.93 19.41
N SER A 270 11.27 -1.57 20.64
CA SER A 270 10.68 -0.47 21.41
C SER A 270 11.72 0.20 22.30
N GLY A 271 11.42 1.40 22.78
CA GLY A 271 12.29 2.15 23.69
C GLY A 271 12.99 3.33 23.04
N GLU A 272 14.07 3.80 23.65
CA GLU A 272 14.87 4.88 23.13
C GLU A 272 15.58 4.49 21.82
N TYR A 273 15.80 5.47 20.95
CA TYR A 273 16.42 5.21 19.67
C TYR A 273 17.88 4.78 19.85
N ASP A 274 18.18 3.60 19.37
CA ASP A 274 19.50 3.06 19.14
C ASP A 274 19.60 2.58 17.70
N LYS A 275 20.63 3.00 16.96
CA LYS A 275 20.76 2.72 15.53
C LYS A 275 20.76 1.23 15.22
N GLU A 276 21.62 0.46 15.91
CA GLU A 276 21.79 -0.96 15.64
C GLU A 276 20.53 -1.74 15.97
N LEU A 277 19.85 -1.37 17.06
CA LEU A 277 18.59 -1.95 17.47
C LEU A 277 17.48 -1.70 16.44
N TYR A 278 17.30 -0.42 16.02
CA TYR A 278 16.23 -0.03 15.08
C TYR A 278 16.47 -0.51 13.65
N MET A 279 17.68 -0.87 13.29
CA MET A 279 18.03 -1.49 12.01
C MET A 279 18.02 -3.02 12.06
N SER A 280 17.46 -3.65 13.09
CA SER A 280 17.47 -5.10 13.27
C SER A 280 16.13 -5.69 13.70
N GLY A 281 15.02 -4.94 13.67
CA GLY A 281 13.71 -5.42 14.07
C GLY A 281 12.59 -4.44 13.69
N ASP A 282 11.33 -4.87 13.81
CA ASP A 282 10.16 -4.02 13.55
C ASP A 282 9.94 -3.03 14.70
N ALA A 283 10.15 -1.74 14.42
CA ALA A 283 9.95 -0.63 15.36
C ALA A 283 8.55 0.00 15.28
N VAL A 284 7.66 -0.57 14.49
CA VAL A 284 6.31 -0.04 14.22
C VAL A 284 5.23 -0.98 14.74
N LEU A 285 5.32 -2.29 14.42
CA LEU A 285 4.30 -3.29 14.72
C LEU A 285 4.77 -4.31 15.76
N ASP A 286 3.81 -4.95 16.44
CA ASP A 286 4.08 -6.16 17.21
C ASP A 286 4.04 -7.37 16.26
N VAL A 287 5.20 -7.98 16.04
CA VAL A 287 5.36 -9.13 15.12
C VAL A 287 4.54 -10.35 15.56
N LYS A 288 4.24 -10.48 16.87
CA LYS A 288 3.39 -11.55 17.39
C LYS A 288 1.94 -11.43 16.93
N ASP A 289 1.44 -10.20 16.80
CA ASP A 289 0.10 -9.97 16.26
C ASP A 289 0.04 -10.28 14.77
N ILE A 290 1.11 -9.98 14.01
CA ILE A 290 1.22 -10.39 12.60
C ILE A 290 1.12 -11.92 12.49
N ALA A 291 1.98 -12.64 13.21
CA ALA A 291 2.01 -14.11 13.19
C ALA A 291 0.66 -14.73 13.60
N LYS A 292 0.03 -14.18 14.64
CA LYS A 292 -1.26 -14.65 15.18
C LYS A 292 -2.39 -14.52 14.17
N TYR A 293 -2.54 -13.35 13.55
CA TYR A 293 -3.67 -13.09 12.66
C TYR A 293 -3.45 -13.61 11.25
N ALA A 294 -2.19 -13.74 10.80
CA ALA A 294 -1.86 -14.34 9.52
C ALA A 294 -2.46 -15.74 9.33
N ALA A 295 -2.48 -16.55 10.37
CA ALA A 295 -3.02 -17.92 10.31
C ALA A 295 -4.52 -17.98 9.94
N GLY A 296 -5.26 -16.88 10.06
CA GLY A 296 -6.72 -16.82 9.86
C GLY A 296 -7.17 -16.14 8.57
N ILE A 297 -6.28 -15.72 7.66
CA ILE A 297 -6.67 -14.92 6.50
C ILE A 297 -6.98 -15.74 5.22
N GLY A 298 -6.68 -17.03 5.22
CA GLY A 298 -6.92 -17.92 4.09
C GLY A 298 -6.55 -19.37 4.41
N SER A 299 -6.81 -20.28 3.48
CA SER A 299 -6.50 -21.70 3.63
C SER A 299 -5.07 -22.08 3.20
N ASN A 300 -4.42 -21.25 2.41
CA ASN A 300 -3.05 -21.48 1.89
C ASN A 300 -2.17 -20.30 2.27
N VAL A 301 -1.67 -20.30 3.51
CA VAL A 301 -0.84 -19.22 4.07
C VAL A 301 0.53 -19.77 4.44
N THR A 302 1.55 -19.22 3.81
CA THR A 302 2.96 -19.41 4.17
C THR A 302 3.39 -18.20 5.01
N GLN A 303 3.99 -18.44 6.17
CA GLN A 303 4.56 -17.41 7.04
C GLN A 303 6.07 -17.55 7.10
N ILE A 304 6.80 -16.47 6.91
CA ILE A 304 8.27 -16.43 7.03
C ILE A 304 8.66 -15.33 8.00
N GLU A 305 9.34 -15.71 9.06
CA GLU A 305 9.98 -14.83 10.01
C GLU A 305 11.36 -14.44 9.50
N VAL A 306 11.60 -13.13 9.32
CA VAL A 306 12.82 -12.58 8.71
C VAL A 306 13.75 -12.08 9.81
N ALA A 307 14.79 -12.84 10.12
CA ALA A 307 15.76 -12.50 11.14
C ALA A 307 16.47 -11.17 10.82
N GLY A 308 16.39 -10.22 11.75
CA GLY A 308 17.00 -8.89 11.58
C GLY A 308 16.24 -7.95 10.63
N GLY A 309 15.05 -8.35 10.15
CA GLY A 309 14.22 -7.52 9.29
C GLY A 309 13.71 -6.27 10.00
N ILE A 310 13.71 -5.12 9.35
CA ILE A 310 13.04 -3.91 9.84
C ILE A 310 11.58 -3.88 9.39
N HIS A 311 10.80 -2.86 9.78
CA HIS A 311 9.37 -2.78 9.46
C HIS A 311 9.06 -2.90 7.97
N ASP A 312 9.75 -2.20 7.09
CA ASP A 312 9.73 -2.51 5.66
C ASP A 312 10.90 -3.44 5.34
N LEU A 313 10.61 -4.74 5.21
CA LEU A 313 11.65 -5.77 5.09
C LEU A 313 12.56 -5.59 3.89
N VAL A 314 12.04 -5.04 2.78
CA VAL A 314 12.82 -4.77 1.57
C VAL A 314 13.77 -3.58 1.72
N LEU A 315 13.62 -2.79 2.78
CA LEU A 315 14.52 -1.70 3.14
C LEU A 315 15.55 -2.13 4.21
N SER A 316 15.55 -3.38 4.63
CA SER A 316 16.54 -3.92 5.58
C SER A 316 17.94 -3.88 5.01
N ARG A 317 18.94 -4.12 5.85
CA ARG A 317 20.35 -4.25 5.43
C ARG A 317 20.52 -5.31 4.35
N PRO A 318 21.53 -5.20 3.46
CA PRO A 318 21.71 -6.14 2.32
C PRO A 318 21.74 -7.60 2.72
N GLU A 319 22.40 -7.93 3.86
CA GLU A 319 22.48 -9.30 4.38
C GLU A 319 21.13 -9.89 4.82
N VAL A 320 20.10 -9.06 4.98
CA VAL A 320 18.72 -9.47 5.31
C VAL A 320 17.85 -9.43 4.06
N ARG A 321 17.86 -8.33 3.29
CA ARG A 321 16.93 -8.16 2.18
C ARG A 321 17.26 -9.02 0.95
N TYR A 322 18.53 -9.35 0.68
CA TYR A 322 18.84 -10.21 -0.46
C TYR A 322 18.36 -11.66 -0.27
N PRO A 323 18.62 -12.34 0.86
CA PRO A 323 18.00 -13.62 1.13
C PRO A 323 16.46 -13.57 1.17
N LEU A 324 15.86 -12.45 1.56
CA LEU A 324 14.42 -12.27 1.53
C LEU A 324 13.88 -12.30 0.09
N TYR A 325 14.55 -11.62 -0.86
CA TYR A 325 14.14 -11.70 -2.27
C TYR A 325 14.24 -13.12 -2.80
N ASP A 326 15.30 -13.87 -2.47
CA ASP A 326 15.43 -15.27 -2.87
C ASP A 326 14.24 -16.11 -2.36
N GLN A 327 13.83 -15.93 -1.10
CA GLN A 327 12.68 -16.61 -0.51
C GLN A 327 11.35 -16.22 -1.18
N ILE A 328 11.18 -14.96 -1.54
CA ILE A 328 9.98 -14.48 -2.26
C ILE A 328 9.90 -15.17 -3.63
N PHE A 329 11.00 -15.20 -4.38
CA PHE A 329 11.00 -15.76 -5.72
C PHE A 329 10.91 -17.28 -5.71
N GLU A 330 11.55 -17.98 -4.77
CA GLU A 330 11.36 -19.41 -4.55
C GLU A 330 9.88 -19.73 -4.25
N TRP A 331 9.22 -18.94 -3.42
CA TRP A 331 7.80 -19.11 -3.15
C TRP A 331 6.92 -18.85 -4.37
N LEU A 332 7.31 -17.96 -5.28
CA LEU A 332 6.58 -17.65 -6.53
C LEU A 332 6.77 -18.69 -7.64
N GLU A 333 7.58 -19.72 -7.44
CA GLU A 333 7.78 -20.82 -8.42
C GLU A 333 6.66 -21.89 -8.39
N PHE A 334 5.54 -21.66 -7.68
CA PHE A 334 4.40 -22.59 -7.56
C PHE A 334 3.58 -22.74 -8.84
#